data_2bba6c0d034761ac995adc19bb3610df
#
_entry.id   2bba6c0d034761ac995adc19bb3610df
#
_cell.length_a   1.000
_cell.length_b   1.000
_cell.length_c   1.000
_cell.angle_alpha   90.00
_cell.angle_beta   90.00
_cell.angle_gamma   90.00
#
_symmetry.space_group_name_H-M   'P 1'
#
loop_
_entity.id
_entity.type
_entity.pdbx_description
1 polymer ?
#
loop_
_entity_poly.entity_id
_entity_poly.type
_entity_poly.pdbx_seq_one_letter_code
_entity_poly.pdbx_strand_id
1 'polypeptide(L)'
;MNTKVKLVPLTKEDREWFIKENQRAFKYGAVEEFGLRDDHFEEDGEIISRKTIEHCLDEEKGESYIIEYEGEKAGGVVLLVDKETNHNHLELLFTLPEMHSRGIGFAAWNEVEKMHPETEVWETGTPYFETRNIHFYVNKCGFHIVEFFNKFNPEPFDENCDECPPEEEMSEHDGFFRFLKVMKQ
;
A
#
# COMPACT_ATOMS: atom_id res chain seq x y z
N MET A 1 -19.13 11.94 -13.74
CA MET A 1 -19.48 12.02 -12.31
C MET A 1 -18.40 12.81 -11.60
N ASN A 2 -18.78 13.85 -10.87
CA ASN A 2 -17.81 14.62 -10.08
C ASN A 2 -17.38 13.74 -8.91
N THR A 3 -16.26 13.05 -9.04
CA THR A 3 -15.74 12.19 -7.98
C THR A 3 -15.34 13.12 -6.82
N LYS A 4 -15.94 12.89 -5.65
CA LYS A 4 -15.63 13.65 -4.43
C LYS A 4 -14.19 13.42 -3.96
N VAL A 5 -13.52 12.44 -4.53
CA VAL A 5 -12.13 12.05 -4.26
C VAL A 5 -11.21 12.68 -5.29
N LYS A 6 -10.09 13.23 -4.82
CA LYS A 6 -9.00 13.77 -5.64
C LYS A 6 -7.67 13.27 -5.10
N LEU A 7 -6.69 13.12 -6.00
CA LEU A 7 -5.29 12.90 -5.65
C LEU A 7 -4.53 14.21 -5.81
N VAL A 8 -3.94 14.66 -4.72
CA VAL A 8 -3.16 15.91 -4.66
C VAL A 8 -1.70 15.54 -4.38
N PRO A 9 -0.72 16.01 -5.20
CA PRO A 9 0.67 15.69 -4.96
C PRO A 9 1.10 16.00 -3.52
N LEU A 10 1.84 15.08 -2.90
CA LEU A 10 2.36 15.25 -1.55
C LEU A 10 3.38 16.40 -1.52
N THR A 11 3.17 17.37 -0.63
CA THR A 11 4.12 18.45 -0.41
C THR A 11 5.10 18.12 0.72
N LYS A 12 6.20 18.86 0.81
CA LYS A 12 7.17 18.71 1.91
C LYS A 12 6.55 19.01 3.27
N GLU A 13 5.65 19.99 3.30
CA GLU A 13 4.93 20.42 4.50
C GLU A 13 3.99 19.32 5.02
N ASP A 14 3.46 18.49 4.11
CA ASP A 14 2.52 17.43 4.43
C ASP A 14 3.19 16.08 4.71
N ARG A 15 4.49 15.96 4.48
CA ARG A 15 5.25 14.70 4.64
C ARG A 15 5.09 14.11 6.04
N GLU A 16 5.24 14.92 7.07
CA GLU A 16 5.13 14.47 8.46
C GLU A 16 3.71 14.01 8.81
N TRP A 17 2.70 14.70 8.30
CA TRP A 17 1.31 14.28 8.41
C TRP A 17 1.10 12.92 7.75
N PHE A 18 1.62 12.75 6.53
CA PHE A 18 1.50 11.50 5.76
C PHE A 18 2.06 10.30 6.53
N ILE A 19 3.28 10.44 7.06
CA ILE A 19 3.95 9.37 7.81
C ILE A 19 3.14 8.99 9.04
N LYS A 20 2.74 9.95 9.86
CA LYS A 20 1.95 9.71 11.08
C LYS A 20 0.61 9.06 10.80
N GLU A 21 -0.11 9.55 9.80
CA GLU A 21 -1.43 9.01 9.48
C GLU A 21 -1.34 7.64 8.81
N ASN A 22 -0.28 7.36 8.06
CA ASN A 22 -0.01 6.03 7.53
C ASN A 22 0.20 5.04 8.69
N GLN A 23 1.11 5.32 9.63
CA GLN A 23 1.34 4.48 10.81
C GLN A 23 0.05 4.28 11.61
N ARG A 24 -0.71 5.35 11.86
CA ARG A 24 -2.00 5.29 12.56
C ARG A 24 -3.01 4.39 11.85
N ALA A 25 -3.14 4.51 10.54
CA ALA A 25 -4.08 3.72 9.75
C ALA A 25 -3.71 2.23 9.73
N PHE A 26 -2.43 1.90 9.60
CA PHE A 26 -1.94 0.52 9.66
C PHE A 26 -2.16 -0.09 11.04
N LYS A 27 -1.80 0.61 12.09
CA LYS A 27 -1.99 0.16 13.48
C LYS A 27 -3.47 -0.04 13.81
N TYR A 28 -4.34 0.87 13.37
CA TYR A 28 -5.79 0.72 13.53
C TYR A 28 -6.30 -0.55 12.83
N GLY A 29 -5.90 -0.80 11.60
CA GLY A 29 -6.28 -2.01 10.86
C GLY A 29 -5.79 -3.31 11.52
N ALA A 30 -4.55 -3.31 12.00
CA ALA A 30 -3.92 -4.49 12.59
C ALA A 30 -4.42 -4.80 14.01
N VAL A 31 -4.73 -3.78 14.80
CA VAL A 31 -4.98 -3.94 16.26
C VAL A 31 -6.41 -3.64 16.66
N GLU A 32 -7.00 -2.55 16.16
CA GLU A 32 -8.24 -2.00 16.70
C GLU A 32 -9.51 -2.45 15.96
N GLU A 33 -9.49 -2.41 14.61
CA GLU A 33 -10.71 -2.60 13.82
C GLU A 33 -11.26 -4.03 13.86
N PHE A 34 -10.38 -5.03 13.94
CA PHE A 34 -10.74 -6.44 13.85
C PHE A 34 -10.14 -7.32 14.94
N GLY A 35 -9.66 -6.72 16.01
CA GLY A 35 -8.86 -7.38 17.05
C GLY A 35 -7.42 -7.60 16.57
N LEU A 36 -6.55 -8.00 17.48
CA LEU A 36 -5.15 -8.23 17.20
C LEU A 36 -4.98 -9.28 16.08
N ARG A 37 -4.51 -8.83 14.94
CA ARG A 37 -4.24 -9.67 13.77
C ARG A 37 -2.77 -9.81 13.50
N ASP A 38 -2.03 -8.77 13.87
CA ASP A 38 -0.60 -8.67 13.72
C ASP A 38 -0.03 -8.23 15.06
N ASP A 39 0.85 -9.02 15.63
CA ASP A 39 1.59 -8.73 16.86
C ASP A 39 3.07 -8.39 16.55
N HIS A 40 3.43 -8.30 15.27
CA HIS A 40 4.73 -7.82 14.84
C HIS A 40 4.76 -6.30 14.93
N PHE A 41 5.45 -5.81 15.95
CA PHE A 41 5.73 -4.39 16.11
C PHE A 41 7.18 -4.12 15.76
N GLU A 42 7.38 -3.10 14.94
CA GLU A 42 8.69 -2.57 14.64
C GLU A 42 9.38 -1.97 15.88
N GLU A 43 10.66 -1.67 15.78
CA GLU A 43 11.44 -1.11 16.91
C GLU A 43 10.83 0.18 17.48
N ASP A 44 10.12 0.96 16.66
CA ASP A 44 9.43 2.20 17.07
C ASP A 44 8.05 1.95 17.70
N GLY A 45 7.62 0.67 17.82
CA GLY A 45 6.33 0.28 18.38
C GLY A 45 5.14 0.47 17.43
N GLU A 46 5.38 0.59 16.14
CA GLU A 46 4.38 0.68 15.08
C GLU A 46 4.33 -0.62 14.26
N ILE A 47 3.26 -0.82 13.49
CA ILE A 47 3.10 -1.99 12.59
C ILE A 47 3.90 -1.82 11.30
N ILE A 48 4.07 -0.58 10.87
CA ILE A 48 4.96 -0.21 9.76
C ILE A 48 5.94 0.85 10.27
N SER A 49 7.23 0.62 10.04
CA SER A 49 8.24 1.55 10.51
C SER A 49 8.18 2.89 9.79
N ARG A 50 8.59 3.95 10.49
CA ARG A 50 8.79 5.24 9.86
C ARG A 50 9.78 5.16 8.70
N LYS A 51 10.85 4.38 8.88
CA LYS A 51 11.92 4.19 7.89
C LYS A 51 11.38 3.58 6.60
N THR A 52 10.51 2.57 6.69
CA THR A 52 9.85 1.96 5.53
C THR A 52 9.03 2.97 4.75
N ILE A 53 8.22 3.79 5.44
CA ILE A 53 7.40 4.82 4.78
C ILE A 53 8.30 5.88 4.13
N GLU A 54 9.35 6.33 4.81
CA GLU A 54 10.31 7.29 4.27
C GLU A 54 11.03 6.74 3.03
N HIS A 55 11.42 5.46 3.05
CA HIS A 55 11.99 4.79 1.89
C HIS A 55 11.04 4.83 0.69
N CYS A 56 9.78 4.40 0.87
CA CYS A 56 8.77 4.47 -0.20
C CYS A 56 8.55 5.90 -0.74
N LEU A 57 8.64 6.92 0.14
CA LEU A 57 8.45 8.32 -0.26
C LEU A 57 9.67 8.91 -1.00
N ASP A 58 10.85 8.35 -0.79
CA ASP A 58 12.13 8.85 -1.33
C ASP A 58 12.60 8.07 -2.57
N GLU A 59 11.83 7.06 -3.01
CA GLU A 59 12.12 6.30 -4.22
C GLU A 59 12.17 7.19 -5.47
N GLU A 60 13.18 7.00 -6.32
CA GLU A 60 13.41 7.83 -7.51
C GLU A 60 12.24 7.82 -8.49
N LYS A 61 11.58 6.65 -8.65
CA LYS A 61 10.38 6.49 -9.49
C LYS A 61 9.07 6.69 -8.72
N GLY A 62 9.18 7.21 -7.48
CA GLY A 62 8.07 7.38 -6.56
C GLY A 62 7.16 8.55 -6.93
N GLU A 63 5.87 8.31 -6.91
CA GLU A 63 4.84 9.34 -6.97
C GLU A 63 3.95 9.23 -5.73
N SER A 64 3.87 10.30 -4.94
CA SER A 64 3.15 10.32 -3.66
C SER A 64 2.04 11.35 -3.66
N TYR A 65 0.86 10.96 -3.17
CA TYR A 65 -0.32 11.80 -3.19
C TYR A 65 -1.08 11.74 -1.86
N ILE A 66 -1.65 12.86 -1.47
CA ILE A 66 -2.73 12.94 -0.49
C ILE A 66 -4.04 12.58 -1.19
N ILE A 67 -4.82 11.73 -0.56
CA ILE A 67 -6.21 11.48 -0.96
C ILE A 67 -7.06 12.54 -0.27
N GLU A 68 -7.69 13.40 -1.06
CA GLU A 68 -8.70 14.35 -0.56
C GLU A 68 -10.11 13.82 -0.83
N TYR A 69 -10.98 13.96 0.16
CA TYR A 69 -12.41 13.70 0.06
C TYR A 69 -13.20 14.94 0.50
N GLU A 70 -13.98 15.49 -0.42
CA GLU A 70 -14.77 16.74 -0.18
C GLU A 70 -13.91 17.92 0.30
N GLY A 71 -12.63 17.96 -0.06
CA GLY A 71 -11.70 19.05 0.29
C GLY A 71 -10.93 18.82 1.58
N GLU A 72 -11.14 17.68 2.26
CA GLU A 72 -10.40 17.31 3.47
C GLU A 72 -9.45 16.14 3.18
N LYS A 73 -8.32 16.09 3.88
CA LYS A 73 -7.38 14.97 3.79
C LYS A 73 -8.03 13.71 4.34
N ALA A 74 -8.03 12.65 3.55
CA ALA A 74 -8.72 11.39 3.85
C ALA A 74 -7.81 10.16 3.82
N GLY A 75 -6.55 10.33 3.39
CA GLY A 75 -5.58 9.25 3.29
C GLY A 75 -4.40 9.60 2.41
N GLY A 76 -3.68 8.58 1.96
CA GLY A 76 -2.54 8.74 1.08
C GLY A 76 -2.28 7.53 0.20
N VAL A 77 -1.52 7.76 -0.86
CA VAL A 77 -1.06 6.72 -1.79
C VAL A 77 0.36 7.00 -2.24
N VAL A 78 1.16 5.94 -2.35
CA VAL A 78 2.51 5.94 -2.93
C VAL A 78 2.55 4.92 -4.04
N LEU A 79 3.06 5.33 -5.18
CA LEU A 79 3.21 4.53 -6.39
C LEU A 79 4.68 4.53 -6.81
N LEU A 80 5.16 3.45 -7.42
CA LEU A 80 6.36 3.44 -8.25
C LEU A 80 5.94 3.36 -9.70
N VAL A 81 6.33 4.36 -10.49
CA VAL A 81 5.91 4.49 -11.89
C VAL A 81 7.09 4.28 -12.82
N ASP A 82 7.14 3.11 -13.43
CA ASP A 82 8.16 2.77 -14.42
C ASP A 82 7.67 3.03 -15.85
N LYS A 83 8.08 4.17 -16.40
CA LYS A 83 7.71 4.61 -17.76
C LYS A 83 8.38 3.81 -18.89
N GLU A 84 9.40 3.02 -18.57
CA GLU A 84 10.10 2.21 -19.57
C GLU A 84 9.39 0.88 -19.79
N THR A 85 8.91 0.28 -18.71
CA THR A 85 8.24 -1.04 -18.74
C THR A 85 6.73 -0.95 -18.69
N ASN A 86 6.16 0.18 -18.25
CA ASN A 86 4.74 0.35 -17.91
C ASN A 86 4.24 -0.68 -16.88
N HIS A 87 5.16 -1.25 -16.10
CA HIS A 87 4.88 -2.10 -14.96
C HIS A 87 5.06 -1.28 -13.69
N ASN A 88 3.96 -0.88 -13.11
CA ASN A 88 3.93 0.05 -11.98
C ASN A 88 3.55 -0.67 -10.69
N HIS A 89 3.99 -0.12 -9.56
CA HIS A 89 3.69 -0.67 -8.25
C HIS A 89 2.83 0.28 -7.42
N LEU A 90 1.88 -0.29 -6.68
CA LEU A 90 1.18 0.37 -5.60
C LEU A 90 1.90 -0.02 -4.30
N GLU A 91 2.73 0.90 -3.79
CA GLU A 91 3.52 0.67 -2.59
C GLU A 91 2.69 0.83 -1.31
N LEU A 92 2.01 1.96 -1.18
CA LEU A 92 1.19 2.27 -0.02
C LEU A 92 -0.17 2.83 -0.45
N LEU A 93 -1.23 2.36 0.19
CA LEU A 93 -2.56 2.95 0.08
C LEU A 93 -3.24 2.85 1.44
N PHE A 94 -3.58 3.99 2.01
CA PHE A 94 -4.31 4.03 3.27
C PHE A 94 -5.40 5.09 3.25
N THR A 95 -6.43 4.86 4.05
CA THR A 95 -7.47 5.85 4.36
C THR A 95 -7.53 6.05 5.87
N LEU A 96 -7.84 7.26 6.29
CA LEU A 96 -7.98 7.56 7.70
C LEU A 96 -9.07 6.66 8.33
N PRO A 97 -8.88 6.16 9.56
CA PRO A 97 -9.86 5.29 10.23
C PRO A 97 -11.29 5.88 10.24
N GLU A 98 -11.42 7.15 10.52
CA GLU A 98 -12.70 7.89 10.54
C GLU A 98 -13.36 8.05 9.16
N MET A 99 -12.61 7.76 8.10
CA MET A 99 -13.07 7.83 6.70
C MET A 99 -13.41 6.45 6.12
N HIS A 100 -13.29 5.38 6.91
CA HIS A 100 -13.58 4.03 6.45
C HIS A 100 -15.04 3.83 6.01
N SER A 101 -15.29 2.79 5.22
CA SER A 101 -16.62 2.39 4.72
C SER A 101 -17.32 3.40 3.79
N ARG A 102 -16.64 4.44 3.33
CA ARG A 102 -17.17 5.45 2.40
C ARG A 102 -16.77 5.20 0.94
N GLY A 103 -16.04 4.12 0.66
CA GLY A 103 -15.56 3.78 -0.69
C GLY A 103 -14.41 4.66 -1.18
N ILE A 104 -13.78 5.44 -0.29
CA ILE A 104 -12.71 6.40 -0.63
C ILE A 104 -11.51 5.71 -1.23
N GLY A 105 -11.04 4.59 -0.62
CA GLY A 105 -9.90 3.85 -1.15
C GLY A 105 -10.13 3.35 -2.58
N PHE A 106 -11.31 2.83 -2.86
CA PHE A 106 -11.67 2.38 -4.22
C PHE A 106 -11.77 3.55 -5.22
N ALA A 107 -12.34 4.68 -4.78
CA ALA A 107 -12.39 5.87 -5.62
C ALA A 107 -11.00 6.44 -5.90
N ALA A 108 -10.10 6.45 -4.90
CA ALA A 108 -8.70 6.84 -5.06
C ALA A 108 -7.96 5.93 -6.05
N TRP A 109 -8.15 4.61 -5.93
CA TRP A 109 -7.59 3.65 -6.87
C TRP A 109 -8.04 3.91 -8.32
N ASN A 110 -9.33 4.18 -8.53
CA ASN A 110 -9.83 4.54 -9.86
C ASN A 110 -9.22 5.85 -10.40
N GLU A 111 -8.89 6.82 -9.54
CA GLU A 111 -8.18 8.03 -9.98
C GLU A 111 -6.72 7.71 -10.33
N VAL A 112 -6.04 6.82 -9.60
CA VAL A 112 -4.69 6.33 -9.95
C VAL A 112 -4.70 5.73 -11.36
N GLU A 113 -5.63 4.82 -11.66
CA GLU A 113 -5.72 4.19 -12.98
C GLU A 113 -5.97 5.20 -14.11
N LYS A 114 -6.75 6.25 -13.84
CA LYS A 114 -7.01 7.32 -14.82
C LYS A 114 -5.79 8.22 -15.05
N MET A 115 -4.97 8.40 -14.02
CA MET A 115 -3.75 9.21 -14.12
C MET A 115 -2.65 8.49 -14.91
N HIS A 116 -2.67 7.17 -14.95
CA HIS A 116 -1.67 6.32 -15.60
C HIS A 116 -2.30 5.37 -16.63
N PRO A 117 -2.94 5.91 -17.67
CA PRO A 117 -3.63 5.08 -18.68
C PRO A 117 -2.68 4.23 -19.53
N GLU A 118 -1.39 4.54 -19.53
CA GLU A 118 -0.33 3.81 -20.21
C GLU A 118 0.13 2.55 -19.48
N THR A 119 -0.27 2.38 -18.21
CA THR A 119 0.15 1.22 -17.42
C THR A 119 -0.36 -0.07 -18.03
N GLU A 120 0.54 -1.02 -18.20
CA GLU A 120 0.21 -2.36 -18.69
C GLU A 120 -0.08 -3.32 -17.52
N VAL A 121 0.68 -3.18 -16.43
CA VAL A 121 0.56 -4.02 -15.23
C VAL A 121 0.69 -3.16 -13.99
N TRP A 122 -0.23 -3.32 -13.05
CA TRP A 122 -0.09 -2.89 -11.67
C TRP A 122 0.29 -4.07 -10.79
N GLU A 123 1.21 -3.86 -9.89
CA GLU A 123 1.63 -4.81 -8.87
C GLU A 123 1.41 -4.23 -7.47
N THR A 124 1.09 -5.08 -6.51
CA THR A 124 1.03 -4.74 -5.08
C THR A 124 1.18 -6.00 -4.24
N GLY A 125 1.33 -5.84 -2.94
CA GLY A 125 1.42 -6.94 -2.01
C GLY A 125 0.72 -6.65 -0.69
N THR A 126 0.45 -7.71 0.08
CA THR A 126 -0.07 -7.59 1.44
C THR A 126 0.16 -8.87 2.23
N PRO A 127 0.36 -8.80 3.55
CA PRO A 127 0.41 -9.97 4.40
C PRO A 127 -0.85 -10.85 4.24
N TYR A 128 -0.68 -12.16 4.32
CA TYR A 128 -1.74 -13.15 4.07
C TYR A 128 -2.92 -13.05 5.04
N PHE A 129 -2.68 -12.56 6.24
CA PHE A 129 -3.72 -12.40 7.26
C PHE A 129 -4.57 -11.12 7.08
N GLU A 130 -4.12 -10.19 6.23
CA GLU A 130 -4.84 -8.95 5.93
C GLU A 130 -6.02 -9.19 4.97
N THR A 131 -7.02 -9.94 5.45
CA THR A 131 -8.18 -10.37 4.64
C THR A 131 -8.98 -9.21 4.05
N ARG A 132 -8.98 -8.04 4.71
CA ARG A 132 -9.62 -6.83 4.21
C ARG A 132 -8.90 -6.29 2.98
N ASN A 133 -7.56 -6.21 3.04
CA ASN A 133 -6.74 -5.77 1.91
C ASN A 133 -6.87 -6.74 0.74
N ILE A 134 -6.83 -8.05 1.01
CA ILE A 134 -7.05 -9.09 0.00
C ILE A 134 -8.42 -8.91 -0.67
N HIS A 135 -9.49 -8.75 0.13
CA HIS A 135 -10.82 -8.48 -0.41
C HIS A 135 -10.85 -7.20 -1.26
N PHE A 136 -10.19 -6.14 -0.80
CA PHE A 136 -10.12 -4.87 -1.53
C PHE A 136 -9.41 -5.04 -2.87
N TYR A 137 -8.20 -5.60 -2.88
CA TYR A 137 -7.44 -5.78 -4.12
C TYR A 137 -8.13 -6.73 -5.09
N VAL A 138 -8.56 -7.90 -4.63
CA VAL A 138 -9.16 -8.93 -5.51
C VAL A 138 -10.55 -8.54 -5.95
N ASN A 139 -11.45 -8.24 -5.01
CA ASN A 139 -12.88 -8.13 -5.30
C ASN A 139 -13.33 -6.71 -5.69
N LYS A 140 -12.53 -5.68 -5.37
CA LYS A 140 -12.87 -4.28 -5.71
C LYS A 140 -11.99 -3.73 -6.81
N CYS A 141 -10.66 -3.89 -6.69
CA CYS A 141 -9.71 -3.30 -7.63
C CYS A 141 -9.40 -4.19 -8.84
N GLY A 142 -9.73 -5.48 -8.79
CA GLY A 142 -9.55 -6.41 -9.91
C GLY A 142 -8.14 -6.96 -10.04
N PHE A 143 -7.38 -6.98 -8.95
CA PHE A 143 -6.10 -7.68 -8.88
C PHE A 143 -6.31 -9.19 -8.76
N HIS A 144 -5.29 -9.95 -9.13
CA HIS A 144 -5.23 -11.39 -8.96
C HIS A 144 -4.03 -11.76 -8.11
N ILE A 145 -4.20 -12.70 -7.16
CA ILE A 145 -3.09 -13.29 -6.43
C ILE A 145 -2.30 -14.15 -7.43
N VAL A 146 -1.01 -13.86 -7.57
CA VAL A 146 -0.14 -14.59 -8.50
C VAL A 146 0.95 -15.37 -7.78
N GLU A 147 1.27 -14.99 -6.54
CA GLU A 147 2.31 -15.65 -5.77
C GLU A 147 2.01 -15.55 -4.26
N PHE A 148 2.48 -16.56 -3.53
CA PHE A 148 2.47 -16.59 -2.08
C PHE A 148 3.88 -16.85 -1.57
N PHE A 149 4.48 -15.82 -1.03
CA PHE A 149 5.77 -15.90 -0.38
C PHE A 149 5.61 -16.41 1.05
N ASN A 150 6.48 -17.28 1.46
CA ASN A 150 6.55 -17.86 2.80
C ASN A 150 7.91 -18.56 2.99
N LYS A 151 8.15 -19.19 4.13
CA LYS A 151 9.41 -19.89 4.41
C LYS A 151 9.80 -20.99 3.39
N PHE A 152 8.86 -21.51 2.61
CA PHE A 152 9.10 -22.54 1.58
C PHE A 152 9.26 -21.94 0.17
N ASN A 153 8.83 -20.72 -0.02
CA ASN A 153 8.95 -19.94 -1.24
C ASN A 153 9.24 -18.50 -0.83
N PRO A 154 10.49 -18.19 -0.39
CA PRO A 154 10.83 -16.86 0.09
C PRO A 154 10.75 -15.83 -1.04
N GLU A 155 10.42 -14.60 -0.68
CA GLU A 155 10.51 -13.48 -1.62
C GLU A 155 11.95 -13.34 -2.12
N PRO A 156 12.17 -13.09 -3.42
CA PRO A 156 13.50 -12.85 -3.94
C PRO A 156 14.19 -11.73 -3.16
N PHE A 157 15.38 -12.02 -2.64
CA PHE A 157 16.14 -11.06 -1.86
C PHE A 157 16.47 -9.83 -2.72
N ASP A 158 16.02 -8.67 -2.30
CA ASP A 158 16.48 -7.40 -2.83
C ASP A 158 17.66 -6.91 -1.96
N GLU A 159 18.87 -6.86 -2.54
CA GLU A 159 20.07 -6.38 -1.86
C GLU A 159 19.94 -4.94 -1.34
N ASN A 160 18.94 -4.19 -1.83
CA ASN A 160 18.67 -2.82 -1.41
C ASN A 160 17.57 -2.72 -0.35
N CYS A 161 16.95 -3.83 0.03
CA CYS A 161 15.92 -3.88 1.07
C CYS A 161 16.58 -4.10 2.44
N ASP A 162 16.77 -3.01 3.18
CA ASP A 162 17.31 -3.07 4.56
C ASP A 162 16.37 -3.78 5.56
N GLU A 163 15.14 -4.05 5.20
CA GLU A 163 14.07 -4.58 6.07
C GLU A 163 13.62 -6.00 5.70
N CYS A 164 14.19 -6.60 4.65
CA CYS A 164 13.92 -8.00 4.35
C CYS A 164 14.59 -8.88 5.42
N PRO A 165 13.83 -9.61 6.25
CA PRO A 165 14.43 -10.50 7.23
C PRO A 165 15.26 -11.56 6.50
N PRO A 166 16.42 -11.97 7.04
CA PRO A 166 17.17 -13.09 6.50
C PRO A 166 16.27 -14.33 6.40
N GLU A 167 16.45 -15.16 5.35
CA GLU A 167 15.65 -16.39 5.14
C GLU A 167 15.54 -17.26 6.40
N GLU A 168 16.54 -17.21 7.29
CA GLU A 168 16.60 -17.98 8.54
C GLU A 168 15.66 -17.46 9.64
N GLU A 169 15.12 -16.25 9.51
CA GLU A 169 14.28 -15.60 10.52
C GLU A 169 12.77 -15.59 10.16
N MET A 170 12.39 -16.05 8.96
CA MET A 170 10.98 -16.11 8.57
C MET A 170 10.21 -17.12 9.41
N SER A 171 9.24 -16.67 10.15
CA SER A 171 8.34 -17.53 10.93
C SER A 171 7.29 -18.22 10.03
N GLU A 172 6.57 -19.22 10.59
CA GLU A 172 5.45 -19.85 9.87
C GLU A 172 4.29 -18.87 9.60
N HIS A 173 4.31 -17.71 10.23
CA HIS A 173 3.27 -16.69 10.15
C HIS A 173 3.64 -15.52 9.22
N ASP A 174 4.85 -15.52 8.64
CA ASP A 174 5.35 -14.47 7.74
C ASP A 174 4.98 -14.77 6.28
N GLY A 175 3.70 -14.91 6.00
CA GLY A 175 3.23 -15.11 4.63
C GLY A 175 2.80 -13.80 3.98
N PHE A 176 3.14 -13.64 2.69
CA PHE A 176 2.85 -12.45 1.92
C PHE A 176 2.30 -12.81 0.54
N PHE A 177 1.22 -12.17 0.12
CA PHE A 177 0.65 -12.32 -1.20
C PHE A 177 1.13 -11.23 -2.14
N ARG A 178 1.57 -11.64 -3.32
CA ARG A 178 1.82 -10.77 -4.47
C ARG A 178 0.61 -10.78 -5.39
N PHE A 179 0.21 -9.59 -5.83
CA PHE A 179 -0.95 -9.37 -6.67
C PHE A 179 -0.53 -8.67 -7.96
N LEU A 180 -1.12 -9.08 -9.07
CA LEU A 180 -1.01 -8.38 -10.35
C LEU A 180 -2.39 -8.01 -10.87
N LYS A 181 -2.45 -6.86 -11.54
CA LYS A 181 -3.57 -6.43 -12.35
C LYS A 181 -3.07 -6.07 -13.75
N VAL A 182 -3.39 -6.90 -14.73
CA VAL A 182 -3.10 -6.62 -16.14
C VAL A 182 -4.19 -5.69 -16.68
N MET A 183 -3.78 -4.52 -17.16
CA MET A 183 -4.69 -3.54 -17.73
C MET A 183 -5.09 -3.99 -19.13
N LYS A 184 -6.38 -3.92 -19.44
CA LYS A 184 -6.84 -4.19 -20.81
C LYS A 184 -6.47 -3.01 -21.70
N GLN A 185 -5.74 -3.28 -22.73
CA GLN A 185 -5.51 -2.33 -23.84
C GLN A 185 -6.82 -2.05 -24.57
#